data_34a73b0b727c22974ebc4c45ea3b2868
#
_entry.id   34a73b0b727c22974ebc4c45ea3b2868
#
_cell.length_a   1.000
_cell.length_b   1.000
_cell.length_c   1.000
_cell.angle_alpha   90.00
_cell.angle_beta   90.00
_cell.angle_gamma   90.00
#
_symmetry.space_group_name_H-M   'P 1'
#
loop_
_entity.id
_entity.type
_entity.pdbx_description
1 polymer ?
#
loop_
_entity_poly.entity_id
_entity_poly.type
_entity_poly.pdbx_seq_one_letter_code
_entity_poly.pdbx_strand_id
1 'polypeptide(L)'
;MIWAPDSKRFALNWGRGRSHNTELYQLRGNKWKTLKSPDDDVHEILNKAIAAQVKKSGLPKKTDLRFIGERFEVTHWVDSNTAILYAWLEEVVRETLDPDFTVNFLFTLKFDDAGKWKIVKTQQMSDKEIEKEEAGEDVSGSGQTTKQEGLSADASFRDADRHLNEVYNALRARLSPPERDTLKKEQLAWIDRRNAAAQVAKGNAEGNPTHAGDGEVTEITRARTAELEKRLKKAK
;
A
#
# COMPACT_ATOMS: atom_id res chain seq x y z
N MET A 1 -9.41 0.63 12.56
CA MET A 1 -9.59 1.86 13.40
C MET A 1 -8.54 1.84 14.49
N ILE A 2 -7.72 2.88 14.59
CA ILE A 2 -6.59 2.98 15.53
C ILE A 2 -6.85 4.15 16.48
N TRP A 3 -6.99 3.87 17.77
CA TRP A 3 -7.33 4.85 18.81
C TRP A 3 -6.10 5.47 19.46
N ALA A 4 -6.16 6.79 19.70
CA ALA A 4 -5.22 7.45 20.60
C ALA A 4 -5.45 6.99 22.06
N PRO A 5 -4.41 6.99 22.93
CA PRO A 5 -4.51 6.46 24.29
C PRO A 5 -5.60 7.10 25.15
N ASP A 6 -5.91 8.39 24.93
CA ASP A 6 -6.96 9.12 25.66
C ASP A 6 -8.37 8.91 25.11
N SER A 7 -8.53 8.11 24.06
CA SER A 7 -9.78 7.85 23.35
C SER A 7 -10.49 9.10 22.81
N LYS A 8 -9.78 10.22 22.65
CA LYS A 8 -10.33 11.45 22.09
C LYS A 8 -10.01 11.66 20.61
N ARG A 9 -9.14 10.83 20.05
CA ARG A 9 -8.83 10.77 18.62
C ARG A 9 -8.76 9.34 18.13
N PHE A 10 -9.03 9.16 16.86
CA PHE A 10 -8.76 7.90 16.17
C PHE A 10 -8.44 8.15 14.69
N ALA A 11 -7.75 7.20 14.11
CA ALA A 11 -7.58 7.07 12.69
C ALA A 11 -8.43 5.92 12.16
N LEU A 12 -9.12 6.15 11.06
CA LEU A 12 -9.83 5.13 10.30
C LEU A 12 -9.08 4.88 9.00
N ASN A 13 -8.27 3.82 8.99
CA ASN A 13 -7.62 3.39 7.76
C ASN A 13 -8.64 2.61 6.93
N TRP A 14 -8.73 2.94 5.64
CA TRP A 14 -9.60 2.26 4.69
C TRP A 14 -8.92 2.18 3.33
N GLY A 15 -9.25 1.16 2.56
CA GLY A 15 -8.64 0.94 1.25
C GLY A 15 -9.68 0.69 0.18
N ARG A 16 -9.36 1.11 -1.05
CA ARG A 16 -10.12 0.80 -2.23
C ARG A 16 -9.17 0.42 -3.38
N GLY A 17 -9.11 -0.87 -3.69
CA GLY A 17 -8.24 -1.37 -4.74
C GLY A 17 -6.76 -1.18 -4.38
N ARG A 18 -6.07 -0.29 -5.09
CA ARG A 18 -4.63 -0.01 -4.93
C ARG A 18 -4.33 1.23 -4.10
N SER A 19 -5.35 1.90 -3.61
CA SER A 19 -5.22 3.09 -2.77
C SER A 19 -5.75 2.81 -1.38
N HIS A 20 -4.92 3.04 -0.38
CA HIS A 20 -5.25 2.96 1.04
C HIS A 20 -5.03 4.33 1.65
N ASN A 21 -6.05 4.82 2.36
CA ASN A 21 -6.07 6.17 2.90
C ASN A 21 -6.42 6.14 4.38
N THR A 22 -6.19 7.25 5.07
CA THR A 22 -6.56 7.42 6.46
C THR A 22 -7.45 8.64 6.66
N GLU A 23 -8.49 8.48 7.44
CA GLU A 23 -9.30 9.58 7.95
C GLU A 23 -9.02 9.77 9.42
N LEU A 24 -8.84 11.02 9.83
CA LEU A 24 -8.52 11.38 11.20
C LEU A 24 -9.75 12.01 11.86
N TYR A 25 -10.03 11.61 13.09
CA TYR A 25 -11.17 12.08 13.86
C TYR A 25 -10.77 12.56 15.25
N GLN A 26 -11.47 13.59 15.73
CA GLN A 26 -11.34 14.12 17.10
C GLN A 26 -12.70 14.30 17.74
N LEU A 27 -12.82 13.90 19.01
CA LEU A 27 -13.99 14.18 19.85
C LEU A 27 -13.95 15.63 20.30
N ARG A 28 -15.03 16.39 20.01
CA ARG A 28 -15.25 17.78 20.46
C ARG A 28 -16.59 17.88 21.14
N GLY A 29 -16.57 18.09 22.45
CA GLY A 29 -17.76 17.89 23.26
C GLY A 29 -18.24 16.44 23.12
N ASN A 30 -19.48 16.23 22.65
CA ASN A 30 -20.07 14.90 22.45
C ASN A 30 -20.18 14.51 20.95
N LYS A 31 -19.40 15.16 20.06
CA LYS A 31 -19.45 14.89 18.61
C LYS A 31 -18.07 14.63 18.04
N TRP A 32 -17.99 13.60 17.21
CA TRP A 32 -16.80 13.33 16.39
C TRP A 32 -16.74 14.33 15.23
N LYS A 33 -15.58 14.91 15.02
CA LYS A 33 -15.27 15.78 13.87
C LYS A 33 -14.12 15.18 13.09
N THR A 34 -14.28 15.16 11.79
CA THR A 34 -13.20 14.82 10.85
C THR A 34 -12.16 15.93 10.87
N LEU A 35 -10.90 15.58 10.91
CA LEU A 35 -9.76 16.48 10.77
C LEU A 35 -9.30 16.53 9.31
N LYS A 36 -8.40 17.48 8.99
CA LYS A 36 -7.75 17.52 7.67
C LYS A 36 -7.05 16.18 7.42
N SER A 37 -7.22 15.59 6.23
CA SER A 37 -6.45 14.41 5.83
C SER A 37 -4.97 14.76 5.64
N PRO A 38 -4.02 13.88 5.99
CA PRO A 38 -2.62 14.06 5.69
C PRO A 38 -2.25 13.77 4.22
N ASP A 39 -3.15 13.18 3.45
CA ASP A 39 -2.86 12.56 2.15
C ASP A 39 -2.18 13.54 1.18
N ASP A 40 -2.71 14.75 1.01
CA ASP A 40 -2.16 15.73 0.06
C ASP A 40 -0.71 16.14 0.43
N ASP A 41 -0.48 16.45 1.73
CA ASP A 41 0.84 16.93 2.20
C ASP A 41 1.88 15.80 2.10
N VAL A 42 1.47 14.57 2.40
CA VAL A 42 2.31 13.36 2.32
C VAL A 42 2.59 12.99 0.87
N HIS A 43 1.57 12.99 0.01
CA HIS A 43 1.69 12.66 -1.41
C HIS A 43 2.69 13.57 -2.13
N GLU A 44 2.74 14.87 -1.78
CA GLU A 44 3.73 15.80 -2.33
C GLU A 44 5.17 15.36 -2.00
N ILE A 45 5.41 14.86 -0.78
CA ILE A 45 6.73 14.38 -0.36
C ILE A 45 7.11 13.11 -1.11
N LEU A 46 6.17 12.15 -1.25
CA LEU A 46 6.40 10.91 -1.98
C LEU A 46 6.69 11.17 -3.45
N ASN A 47 5.94 12.04 -4.11
CA ASN A 47 6.17 12.42 -5.50
C ASN A 47 7.54 13.04 -5.72
N LYS A 48 8.01 13.88 -4.80
CA LYS A 48 9.38 14.43 -4.86
C LYS A 48 10.43 13.33 -4.75
N ALA A 49 10.19 12.32 -3.91
CA ALA A 49 11.11 11.20 -3.76
C ALA A 49 11.13 10.29 -5.01
N ILE A 50 9.97 9.98 -5.61
CA ILE A 50 9.87 9.29 -6.91
C ILE A 50 10.62 10.07 -7.99
N ALA A 51 10.37 11.37 -8.13
CA ALA A 51 11.06 12.20 -9.11
C ALA A 51 12.60 12.20 -8.93
N ALA A 52 13.08 12.11 -7.68
CA ALA A 52 14.50 11.97 -7.39
C ALA A 52 15.05 10.60 -7.83
N GLN A 53 14.30 9.50 -7.66
CA GLN A 53 14.68 8.17 -8.15
C GLN A 53 14.72 8.14 -9.69
N VAL A 54 13.70 8.67 -10.36
CA VAL A 54 13.65 8.79 -11.83
C VAL A 54 14.88 9.55 -12.35
N LYS A 55 15.24 10.67 -11.69
CA LYS A 55 16.44 11.44 -12.07
C LYS A 55 17.73 10.62 -11.91
N LYS A 56 17.83 9.80 -10.85
CA LYS A 56 19.00 8.93 -10.61
C LYS A 56 19.11 7.79 -11.60
N SER A 57 18.00 7.28 -12.12
CA SER A 57 17.98 6.18 -13.10
C SER A 57 18.47 6.60 -14.49
N GLY A 58 18.71 7.89 -14.74
CA GLY A 58 19.15 8.41 -16.04
C GLY A 58 18.01 8.53 -17.07
N LEU A 59 16.79 8.29 -16.69
CA LEU A 59 15.63 8.44 -17.58
C LEU A 59 15.36 9.93 -17.91
N PRO A 60 14.71 10.21 -19.05
CA PRO A 60 14.31 11.57 -19.41
C PRO A 60 13.43 12.21 -18.33
N LYS A 61 13.58 13.54 -18.12
CA LYS A 61 12.74 14.27 -17.14
C LYS A 61 11.22 14.19 -17.37
N LYS A 62 10.81 13.89 -18.58
CA LYS A 62 9.39 13.74 -18.97
C LYS A 62 9.02 12.26 -19.18
N THR A 63 9.66 11.35 -18.45
CA THR A 63 9.26 9.94 -18.47
C THR A 63 7.80 9.84 -17.99
N ASP A 64 6.95 9.21 -18.83
CA ASP A 64 5.56 8.96 -18.47
C ASP A 64 5.50 7.81 -17.46
N LEU A 65 5.08 8.10 -16.24
CA LEU A 65 4.91 7.14 -15.18
C LEU A 65 3.45 6.68 -15.10
N ARG A 66 3.28 5.41 -14.75
CA ARG A 66 1.99 4.81 -14.45
C ARG A 66 1.92 4.53 -12.96
N PHE A 67 0.89 5.05 -12.33
CA PHE A 67 0.53 4.74 -10.95
C PHE A 67 0.22 3.23 -10.81
N ILE A 68 0.83 2.61 -9.81
CA ILE A 68 0.61 1.22 -9.43
C ILE A 68 -0.20 1.13 -8.16
N GLY A 69 0.18 1.86 -7.13
CA GLY A 69 -0.54 1.88 -5.86
C GLY A 69 0.02 2.89 -4.87
N GLU A 70 -0.77 3.13 -3.84
CA GLU A 70 -0.39 4.01 -2.74
C GLU A 70 -1.02 3.52 -1.42
N ARG A 71 -0.39 3.88 -0.32
CA ARG A 71 -0.87 3.57 1.01
C ARG A 71 -0.53 4.69 1.97
N PHE A 72 -1.54 5.19 2.68
CA PHE A 72 -1.43 6.17 3.75
C PHE A 72 -2.18 5.63 4.95
N GLU A 73 -1.48 5.12 5.96
CA GLU A 73 -2.11 4.48 7.10
C GLU A 73 -1.47 4.91 8.41
N VAL A 74 -2.27 5.37 9.35
CA VAL A 74 -1.81 5.50 10.72
C VAL A 74 -1.58 4.09 11.28
N THR A 75 -0.35 3.78 11.66
CA THR A 75 0.01 2.49 12.23
C THR A 75 -0.27 2.43 13.73
N HIS A 76 0.07 3.50 14.45
CA HIS A 76 -0.20 3.60 15.90
C HIS A 76 -0.10 5.06 16.39
N TRP A 77 -0.51 5.26 17.62
CA TRP A 77 -0.33 6.51 18.37
C TRP A 77 0.77 6.34 19.40
N VAL A 78 1.78 7.20 19.37
CA VAL A 78 2.86 7.25 20.37
C VAL A 78 2.35 7.80 21.70
N ASP A 79 1.51 8.82 21.60
CA ASP A 79 0.78 9.45 22.72
C ASP A 79 -0.55 10.03 22.21
N SER A 80 -1.33 10.69 23.08
CA SER A 80 -2.63 11.26 22.69
C SER A 80 -2.57 12.33 21.60
N ASN A 81 -1.40 12.90 21.33
CA ASN A 81 -1.21 14.00 20.39
C ASN A 81 -0.20 13.66 19.27
N THR A 82 0.31 12.44 19.23
CA THR A 82 1.36 12.05 18.27
C THR A 82 1.02 10.71 17.64
N ALA A 83 0.85 10.69 16.32
CA ALA A 83 0.59 9.48 15.54
C ALA A 83 1.73 9.20 14.57
N ILE A 84 1.97 7.93 14.27
CA ILE A 84 2.85 7.48 13.21
C ILE A 84 1.99 7.08 12.02
N LEU A 85 2.28 7.70 10.87
CA LEU A 85 1.67 7.39 9.58
C LEU A 85 2.73 6.72 8.70
N TYR A 86 2.42 5.52 8.24
CA TYR A 86 3.16 4.86 7.17
C TYR A 86 2.61 5.33 5.83
N ALA A 87 3.50 5.62 4.88
CA ALA A 87 3.11 5.95 3.52
C ALA A 87 4.02 5.26 2.50
N TRP A 88 3.39 4.73 1.48
CA TRP A 88 4.00 4.04 0.36
C TRP A 88 3.40 4.54 -0.95
N LEU A 89 4.25 4.69 -1.96
CA LEU A 89 3.85 5.01 -3.33
C LEU A 89 4.71 4.21 -4.30
N GLU A 90 4.06 3.63 -5.32
CA GLU A 90 4.71 2.90 -6.40
C GLU A 90 4.24 3.39 -7.76
N GLU A 91 5.20 3.70 -8.61
CA GLU A 91 4.99 4.06 -10.01
C GLU A 91 5.97 3.29 -10.90
N VAL A 92 5.57 3.02 -12.13
CA VAL A 92 6.40 2.33 -13.14
C VAL A 92 6.45 3.13 -14.43
N VAL A 93 7.50 2.94 -15.22
CA VAL A 93 7.53 3.51 -16.58
C VAL A 93 6.37 2.92 -17.37
N ARG A 94 5.48 3.77 -17.88
CA ARG A 94 4.21 3.35 -18.52
C ARG A 94 4.40 2.39 -19.70
N GLU A 95 5.40 2.64 -20.53
CA GLU A 95 5.60 1.87 -21.76
C GLU A 95 6.26 0.51 -21.51
N THR A 96 7.22 0.46 -20.59
CA THR A 96 8.06 -0.72 -20.35
C THR A 96 7.66 -1.50 -19.11
N LEU A 97 6.94 -0.88 -18.18
CA LEU A 97 6.70 -1.34 -16.79
C LEU A 97 8.00 -1.64 -16.01
N ASP A 98 9.12 -1.05 -16.45
CA ASP A 98 10.44 -1.22 -15.87
C ASP A 98 11.30 -0.01 -16.28
N PRO A 99 12.05 0.63 -15.36
CA PRO A 99 12.07 0.29 -13.94
C PRO A 99 10.81 0.72 -13.19
N ASP A 100 10.56 0.09 -12.06
CA ASP A 100 9.64 0.55 -11.03
C ASP A 100 10.32 1.52 -10.06
N PHE A 101 9.54 2.42 -9.49
CA PHE A 101 9.97 3.39 -8.51
C PHE A 101 9.07 3.28 -7.30
N THR A 102 9.65 2.83 -6.20
CA THR A 102 8.93 2.63 -4.94
C THR A 102 9.54 3.48 -3.85
N VAL A 103 8.72 4.15 -3.07
CA VAL A 103 9.13 4.92 -1.91
C VAL A 103 8.28 4.58 -0.70
N ASN A 104 8.95 4.43 0.45
CA ASN A 104 8.35 4.10 1.73
C ASN A 104 8.82 5.09 2.79
N PHE A 105 7.89 5.65 3.53
CA PHE A 105 8.16 6.64 4.56
C PHE A 105 7.36 6.40 5.83
N LEU A 106 7.97 6.76 6.97
CA LEU A 106 7.27 7.00 8.22
C LEU A 106 7.20 8.50 8.50
N PHE A 107 6.01 8.98 8.80
CA PHE A 107 5.75 10.35 9.20
C PHE A 107 5.29 10.41 10.64
N THR A 108 5.87 11.31 11.43
CA THR A 108 5.34 11.62 12.76
C THR A 108 4.42 12.82 12.64
N LEU A 109 3.15 12.62 12.88
CA LEU A 109 2.12 13.65 12.93
C LEU A 109 1.94 14.14 14.37
N LYS A 110 2.08 15.43 14.61
CA LYS A 110 1.81 16.04 15.92
C LYS A 110 0.59 16.94 15.87
N PHE A 111 -0.36 16.69 16.76
CA PHE A 111 -1.65 17.37 16.84
C PHE A 111 -1.64 18.41 17.96
N ASP A 112 -2.29 19.54 17.73
CA ASP A 112 -2.66 20.50 18.78
C ASP A 112 -4.05 20.19 19.36
N ASP A 113 -4.45 20.94 20.37
CA ASP A 113 -5.77 20.79 21.00
C ASP A 113 -6.93 21.13 20.06
N ALA A 114 -6.68 22.00 19.08
CA ALA A 114 -7.64 22.32 18.02
C ALA A 114 -7.71 21.24 16.91
N GLY A 115 -6.96 20.13 17.02
CA GLY A 115 -6.91 19.04 16.05
C GLY A 115 -6.21 19.42 14.75
N LYS A 116 -5.50 20.54 14.70
CA LYS A 116 -4.57 20.81 13.62
C LYS A 116 -3.33 19.95 13.85
N TRP A 117 -2.83 19.33 12.80
CA TRP A 117 -1.62 18.53 12.86
C TRP A 117 -0.54 19.11 11.94
N LYS A 118 0.69 18.70 12.20
CA LYS A 118 1.85 18.97 11.34
C LYS A 118 2.76 17.75 11.32
N ILE A 119 3.46 17.57 10.21
CA ILE A 119 4.56 16.60 10.12
C ILE A 119 5.75 17.18 10.90
N VAL A 120 6.19 16.48 11.95
CA VAL A 120 7.35 16.89 12.77
C VAL A 120 8.59 16.04 12.49
N LYS A 121 8.43 14.87 11.88
CA LYS A 121 9.51 14.01 11.43
C LYS A 121 9.09 13.29 10.15
N THR A 122 10.02 13.20 9.20
CA THR A 122 9.91 12.40 7.99
C THR A 122 11.10 11.47 7.95
N GLN A 123 10.87 10.18 7.80
CA GLN A 123 11.91 9.16 7.73
C GLN A 123 11.65 8.28 6.52
N GLN A 124 12.56 8.29 5.55
CA GLN A 124 12.54 7.30 4.47
C GLN A 124 12.99 5.96 5.05
N MET A 125 12.23 4.91 4.76
CA MET A 125 12.53 3.58 5.26
C MET A 125 13.62 2.92 4.43
N SER A 126 14.51 2.21 5.10
CA SER A 126 15.45 1.29 4.48
C SER A 126 14.77 -0.05 4.15
N ASP A 127 15.36 -0.85 3.25
CA ASP A 127 14.83 -2.17 2.88
C ASP A 127 14.57 -3.07 4.11
N LYS A 128 15.47 -3.02 5.10
CA LYS A 128 15.28 -3.77 6.37
C LYS A 128 14.11 -3.29 7.21
N GLU A 129 13.81 -1.99 7.20
CA GLU A 129 12.65 -1.45 7.90
C GLU A 129 11.36 -1.78 7.17
N ILE A 130 11.40 -1.82 5.83
CA ILE A 130 10.27 -2.25 4.99
C ILE A 130 9.96 -3.73 5.27
N GLU A 131 10.97 -4.61 5.26
CA GLU A 131 10.81 -6.03 5.59
C GLU A 131 10.18 -6.25 6.98
N LYS A 132 10.58 -5.45 7.98
CA LYS A 132 10.01 -5.52 9.33
C LYS A 132 8.55 -5.05 9.37
N GLU A 133 8.24 -3.94 8.70
CA GLU A 133 6.87 -3.43 8.61
C GLU A 133 5.96 -4.45 7.91
N GLU A 134 6.45 -5.08 6.84
CA GLU A 134 5.74 -6.15 6.14
C GLU A 134 5.56 -7.41 6.99
N ALA A 135 6.53 -7.71 7.86
CA ALA A 135 6.44 -8.79 8.84
C ALA A 135 5.51 -8.45 10.03
N GLY A 136 5.01 -7.22 10.11
CA GLY A 136 4.19 -6.73 11.22
C GLY A 136 4.99 -6.42 12.48
N GLU A 137 6.31 -6.22 12.37
CA GLU A 137 7.17 -5.77 13.45
C GLU A 137 7.17 -4.24 13.54
N ASP A 138 7.11 -3.70 14.77
CA ASP A 138 7.13 -2.24 14.98
C ASP A 138 8.51 -1.65 14.63
N VAL A 139 8.55 -0.87 13.55
CA VAL A 139 9.77 -0.16 13.09
C VAL A 139 9.91 1.23 13.68
N SER A 140 8.92 1.71 14.44
CA SER A 140 8.94 3.06 15.02
C SER A 140 9.69 3.18 16.35
N GLY A 141 10.07 2.03 16.96
CA GLY A 141 10.81 1.96 18.22
C GLY A 141 9.94 2.12 19.48
N SER A 142 8.61 2.14 19.35
CA SER A 142 7.68 2.14 20.47
C SER A 142 7.00 0.76 20.59
N GLY A 143 7.53 -0.09 21.46
CA GLY A 143 7.07 -1.47 21.65
C GLY A 143 5.67 -1.58 22.27
N GLN A 144 4.62 -1.41 21.49
CA GLN A 144 3.27 -1.83 21.87
C GLN A 144 2.60 -2.51 20.66
N THR A 145 2.66 -3.83 20.65
CA THR A 145 1.90 -4.69 19.74
C THR A 145 0.45 -4.77 20.18
N THR A 146 -0.45 -4.05 19.50
CA THR A 146 -1.88 -4.35 19.56
C THR A 146 -2.25 -5.29 18.40
N LYS A 147 -2.39 -6.56 18.73
CA LYS A 147 -2.92 -7.60 17.86
C LYS A 147 -4.40 -7.33 17.57
N GLN A 148 -4.74 -6.96 16.34
CA GLN A 148 -6.13 -6.71 15.96
C GLN A 148 -6.53 -7.62 14.78
N GLU A 149 -7.62 -8.35 14.96
CA GLU A 149 -8.11 -9.40 14.04
C GLU A 149 -8.51 -8.92 12.63
N GLY A 150 -8.55 -7.60 12.37
CA GLY A 150 -8.75 -7.01 11.05
C GLY A 150 -7.53 -7.05 10.12
N LEU A 151 -6.33 -7.32 10.65
CA LEU A 151 -5.07 -7.37 9.91
C LEU A 151 -4.89 -8.65 9.08
N SER A 152 -5.68 -9.71 9.32
CA SER A 152 -5.43 -11.02 8.71
C SER A 152 -5.78 -11.08 7.21
N ALA A 153 -6.82 -10.39 6.76
CA ALA A 153 -7.22 -10.42 5.35
C ALA A 153 -6.30 -9.56 4.47
N ASP A 154 -5.89 -8.38 4.99
CA ASP A 154 -4.98 -7.47 4.29
C ASP A 154 -3.55 -8.01 4.27
N ALA A 155 -3.06 -8.62 5.35
CA ALA A 155 -1.79 -9.35 5.39
C ALA A 155 -1.79 -10.53 4.39
N SER A 156 -2.89 -11.27 4.32
CA SER A 156 -3.05 -12.39 3.38
C SER A 156 -3.03 -11.95 1.91
N PHE A 157 -3.62 -10.80 1.59
CA PHE A 157 -3.58 -10.22 0.26
C PHE A 157 -2.16 -9.74 -0.11
N ARG A 158 -1.49 -9.04 0.81
CA ARG A 158 -0.10 -8.56 0.60
C ARG A 158 0.87 -9.70 0.36
N ASP A 159 0.77 -10.76 1.14
CA ASP A 159 1.59 -11.96 0.94
C ASP A 159 1.33 -12.60 -0.42
N ALA A 160 0.07 -12.70 -0.84
CA ALA A 160 -0.28 -13.24 -2.13
C ALA A 160 0.23 -12.36 -3.29
N ASP A 161 0.15 -11.04 -3.18
CA ASP A 161 0.60 -10.10 -4.22
C ASP A 161 2.13 -10.07 -4.31
N ARG A 162 2.84 -10.06 -3.18
CA ARG A 162 4.30 -10.19 -3.12
C ARG A 162 4.76 -11.48 -3.79
N HIS A 163 4.18 -12.62 -3.42
CA HIS A 163 4.55 -13.92 -4.01
C HIS A 163 4.25 -13.97 -5.51
N LEU A 164 3.15 -13.37 -5.96
CA LEU A 164 2.85 -13.22 -7.39
C LEU A 164 3.96 -12.45 -8.11
N ASN A 165 4.43 -11.33 -7.55
CA ASN A 165 5.46 -10.49 -8.15
C ASN A 165 6.81 -11.21 -8.21
N GLU A 166 7.19 -11.94 -7.16
CA GLU A 166 8.41 -12.76 -7.15
C GLU A 166 8.39 -13.80 -8.25
N VAL A 167 7.29 -14.56 -8.38
CA VAL A 167 7.14 -15.61 -9.40
C VAL A 167 7.09 -15.01 -10.81
N TYR A 168 6.40 -13.90 -10.99
CA TYR A 168 6.35 -13.17 -12.27
C TYR A 168 7.74 -12.72 -12.71
N ASN A 169 8.51 -12.09 -11.83
CA ASN A 169 9.86 -11.62 -12.12
C ASN A 169 10.82 -12.79 -12.40
N ALA A 170 10.74 -13.86 -11.64
CA ALA A 170 11.54 -15.06 -11.87
C ALA A 170 11.22 -15.71 -13.22
N LEU A 171 9.95 -15.80 -13.60
CA LEU A 171 9.55 -16.30 -14.92
C LEU A 171 10.03 -15.37 -16.04
N ARG A 172 9.79 -14.06 -15.91
CA ARG A 172 10.24 -13.05 -16.88
C ARG A 172 11.73 -13.11 -17.15
N ALA A 173 12.55 -13.34 -16.12
CA ALA A 173 14.01 -13.45 -16.24
C ALA A 173 14.45 -14.61 -17.13
N ARG A 174 13.65 -15.68 -17.25
CA ARG A 174 13.95 -16.90 -18.05
C ARG A 174 13.41 -16.85 -19.47
N LEU A 175 12.57 -15.88 -19.80
CA LEU A 175 11.89 -15.76 -21.07
C LEU A 175 12.69 -14.91 -22.07
N SER A 176 12.54 -15.24 -23.35
CA SER A 176 13.03 -14.40 -24.47
C SER A 176 12.25 -13.08 -24.56
N PRO A 177 12.79 -12.02 -25.21
CA PRO A 177 12.09 -10.75 -25.34
C PRO A 177 10.65 -10.83 -25.85
N PRO A 178 10.32 -11.60 -26.92
CA PRO A 178 8.94 -11.74 -27.39
C PRO A 178 8.02 -12.42 -26.37
N GLU A 179 8.55 -13.41 -25.63
CA GLU A 179 7.79 -14.10 -24.59
C GLU A 179 7.52 -13.21 -23.39
N ARG A 180 8.46 -12.33 -23.03
CA ARG A 180 8.27 -11.31 -21.98
C ARG A 180 7.13 -10.36 -22.34
N ASP A 181 7.05 -9.90 -23.59
CA ASP A 181 5.98 -9.03 -24.06
C ASP A 181 4.62 -9.74 -24.01
N THR A 182 4.60 -11.03 -24.35
CA THR A 182 3.39 -11.85 -24.24
C THR A 182 2.96 -12.02 -22.78
N LEU A 183 3.89 -12.39 -21.88
CA LEU A 183 3.63 -12.53 -20.45
C LEU A 183 3.10 -11.21 -19.85
N LYS A 184 3.69 -10.08 -20.26
CA LYS A 184 3.26 -8.74 -19.84
C LYS A 184 1.81 -8.46 -20.25
N LYS A 185 1.44 -8.71 -21.51
CA LYS A 185 0.06 -8.52 -22.00
C LYS A 185 -0.94 -9.38 -21.24
N GLU A 186 -0.59 -10.65 -21.01
CA GLU A 186 -1.40 -11.57 -20.22
C GLU A 186 -1.59 -11.08 -18.77
N GLN A 187 -0.53 -10.55 -18.14
CA GLN A 187 -0.59 -10.05 -16.78
C GLN A 187 -1.47 -8.79 -16.67
N LEU A 188 -1.37 -7.87 -17.62
CA LEU A 188 -2.23 -6.69 -17.67
C LEU A 188 -3.72 -7.08 -17.81
N ALA A 189 -4.03 -7.98 -18.75
CA ALA A 189 -5.40 -8.46 -18.94
C ALA A 189 -5.92 -9.22 -17.71
N TRP A 190 -5.05 -9.94 -17.00
CA TRP A 190 -5.41 -10.57 -15.74
C TRP A 190 -5.70 -9.56 -14.63
N ILE A 191 -4.90 -8.50 -14.50
CA ILE A 191 -5.13 -7.41 -13.54
C ILE A 191 -6.51 -6.78 -13.76
N ASP A 192 -6.88 -6.52 -15.02
CA ASP A 192 -8.17 -5.93 -15.35
C ASP A 192 -9.32 -6.86 -14.93
N ARG A 193 -9.21 -8.16 -15.20
CA ARG A 193 -10.21 -9.17 -14.77
C ARG A 193 -10.30 -9.28 -13.25
N ARG A 194 -9.17 -9.30 -12.53
CA ARG A 194 -9.11 -9.32 -11.07
C ARG A 194 -9.86 -8.12 -10.48
N ASN A 195 -9.58 -6.93 -10.99
CA ASN A 195 -10.19 -5.69 -10.52
C ASN A 195 -11.72 -5.68 -10.80
N ALA A 196 -12.15 -6.19 -11.95
CA ALA A 196 -13.57 -6.33 -12.26
C ALA A 196 -14.27 -7.31 -11.30
N ALA A 197 -13.67 -8.47 -11.03
CA ALA A 197 -14.20 -9.45 -10.08
C ALA A 197 -14.34 -8.87 -8.66
N ALA A 198 -13.33 -8.12 -8.20
CA ALA A 198 -13.36 -7.41 -6.92
C ALA A 198 -14.54 -6.43 -6.81
N GLN A 199 -14.84 -5.71 -7.89
CA GLN A 199 -15.99 -4.78 -7.92
C GLN A 199 -17.33 -5.52 -7.83
N VAL A 200 -17.46 -6.65 -8.52
CA VAL A 200 -18.67 -7.48 -8.47
C VAL A 200 -18.87 -8.07 -7.07
N ALA A 201 -17.81 -8.61 -6.44
CA ALA A 201 -17.88 -9.16 -5.09
C ALA A 201 -18.31 -8.10 -4.05
N LYS A 202 -17.80 -6.86 -4.19
CA LYS A 202 -18.20 -5.72 -3.33
C LYS A 202 -19.65 -5.30 -3.54
N GLY A 203 -20.16 -5.36 -4.78
CA GLY A 203 -21.55 -5.01 -5.10
C GLY A 203 -22.58 -6.03 -4.60
N ASN A 204 -22.19 -7.29 -4.42
CA ASN A 204 -23.06 -8.39 -4.01
C ASN A 204 -23.05 -8.66 -2.50
N ALA A 205 -22.23 -7.99 -1.71
CA ALA A 205 -22.11 -8.22 -0.27
C ALA A 205 -23.17 -7.46 0.52
N GLU A 206 -24.17 -8.18 1.02
CA GLU A 206 -25.10 -7.66 2.03
C GLU A 206 -24.37 -7.56 3.38
N GLY A 207 -24.20 -6.34 3.90
CA GLY A 207 -23.80 -6.07 5.29
C GLY A 207 -22.41 -5.50 5.55
N ASN A 208 -21.34 -5.91 4.89
CA ASN A 208 -20.01 -5.26 4.97
C ASN A 208 -19.21 -5.43 3.68
N PRO A 209 -19.34 -4.50 2.72
CA PRO A 209 -18.72 -4.63 1.39
C PRO A 209 -17.19 -4.56 1.40
N THR A 210 -16.57 -4.16 2.50
CA THR A 210 -15.12 -3.95 2.57
C THR A 210 -14.33 -5.27 2.58
N HIS A 211 -14.84 -6.30 3.27
CA HIS A 211 -14.11 -7.57 3.42
C HIS A 211 -14.43 -8.62 2.35
N ALA A 212 -15.59 -8.57 1.73
CA ALA A 212 -15.97 -9.56 0.70
C ALA A 212 -15.10 -9.46 -0.56
N GLY A 213 -14.69 -8.23 -0.94
CA GLY A 213 -13.81 -8.01 -2.09
C GLY A 213 -12.36 -8.46 -1.86
N ASP A 214 -11.86 -8.39 -0.63
CA ASP A 214 -10.46 -8.66 -0.30
C ASP A 214 -10.15 -10.16 -0.31
N GLY A 215 -11.07 -10.99 0.16
CA GLY A 215 -10.98 -12.46 0.07
C GLY A 215 -10.94 -12.94 -1.39
N GLU A 216 -11.85 -12.44 -2.22
CA GLU A 216 -11.92 -12.79 -3.64
C GLU A 216 -10.65 -12.39 -4.40
N VAL A 217 -10.14 -11.17 -4.16
CA VAL A 217 -8.89 -10.69 -4.77
C VAL A 217 -7.70 -11.55 -4.35
N THR A 218 -7.64 -11.98 -3.09
CA THR A 218 -6.58 -12.84 -2.57
C THR A 218 -6.60 -14.20 -3.27
N GLU A 219 -7.75 -14.83 -3.40
CA GLU A 219 -7.89 -16.14 -4.05
C GLU A 219 -7.55 -16.07 -5.56
N ILE A 220 -8.03 -15.04 -6.26
CA ILE A 220 -7.70 -14.82 -7.67
C ILE A 220 -6.17 -14.59 -7.83
N THR A 221 -5.54 -13.88 -6.90
CA THR A 221 -4.09 -13.63 -6.92
C THR A 221 -3.31 -14.93 -6.69
N ARG A 222 -3.70 -15.75 -5.72
CA ARG A 222 -3.10 -17.07 -5.47
C ARG A 222 -3.23 -18.02 -6.65
N ALA A 223 -4.42 -18.04 -7.28
CA ALA A 223 -4.65 -18.86 -8.48
C ALA A 223 -3.71 -18.47 -9.63
N ARG A 224 -3.50 -17.15 -9.85
CA ARG A 224 -2.56 -16.66 -10.86
C ARG A 224 -1.12 -17.01 -10.52
N THR A 225 -0.72 -16.89 -9.27
CA THR A 225 0.61 -17.28 -8.79
C THR A 225 0.89 -18.75 -9.12
N ALA A 226 -0.04 -19.63 -8.78
CA ALA A 226 0.09 -21.07 -9.07
C ALA A 226 0.19 -21.38 -10.58
N GLU A 227 -0.48 -20.61 -11.43
CA GLU A 227 -0.35 -20.71 -12.89
C GLU A 227 1.06 -20.32 -13.35
N LEU A 228 1.57 -19.17 -12.87
CA LEU A 228 2.91 -18.69 -13.22
C LEU A 228 4.01 -19.61 -12.69
N GLU A 229 3.87 -20.20 -11.52
CA GLU A 229 4.80 -21.21 -10.98
C GLU A 229 4.89 -22.46 -11.86
N LYS A 230 3.76 -22.93 -12.39
CA LYS A 230 3.76 -24.07 -13.35
C LYS A 230 4.52 -23.71 -14.62
N ARG A 231 4.39 -22.47 -15.08
CA ARG A 231 5.15 -21.98 -16.25
C ARG A 231 6.63 -21.83 -15.92
N LEU A 232 6.97 -21.30 -14.75
CA LEU A 232 8.35 -21.14 -14.28
C LEU A 232 9.09 -22.48 -14.18
N LYS A 233 8.41 -23.55 -13.74
CA LYS A 233 8.96 -24.92 -13.70
C LYS A 233 9.22 -25.51 -15.09
N LYS A 234 8.51 -25.05 -16.11
CA LYS A 234 8.67 -25.49 -17.51
C LYS A 234 9.67 -24.65 -18.30
N ALA A 235 9.91 -23.42 -17.90
CA ALA A 235 10.89 -22.52 -18.50
C ALA A 235 12.29 -22.93 -18.02
N LYS A 236 13.04 -23.62 -18.91
CA LYS A 236 14.43 -24.05 -18.67
C LYS A 236 15.41 -22.94 -18.98
#